data_b755358a24a1dd446976b1dbca6c47d5
#
_entry.id   b755358a24a1dd446976b1dbca6c47d5
#
_cell.length_a   1.000
_cell.length_b   1.000
_cell.length_c   1.000
_cell.angle_alpha   90.00
_cell.angle_beta   90.00
_cell.angle_gamma   90.00
#
_symmetry.space_group_name_H-M   'P 1'
#
loop_
_entity.id
_entity.type
_entity.pdbx_description
1 polymer ?
#
loop_
_entity_poly.entity_id
_entity_poly.type
_entity_poly.pdbx_seq_one_letter_code
_entity_poly.pdbx_strand_id
1 'polypeptide(L)'
;MINNYLERQIKENFPYQPTPEQEIAVKSLSEFLLSPRSEVVFMLRGYAGTGKTSLVGALVRTLDKLQQKSVLLPPTGQAAKIFSAYAGHPAFTIHKKIYRQQSFSNELSNFSVNDNLTTHTLYIVDEASMISNEGLSGSMFGTGRLLDDLVQFVYSGQGCRLLLMGDTAQLPPVGEEQSPALFADALKGYGLEVVEVDLTQVVRQEQQSGILWNATRLRQLIAEDDCYSLPKIKVSGFADIKVLPGNELIETLNSCYDHDGLDETIVVCRSNKRANIYNKGIRAQILWREDELNTGDLLMVAINNYFWTEKEKEMDFIANGETAVVRRVRRTRELYGFRFADVTLVFPDYNDFELEVNMLLDTLHTDSPALPKAENDRLFYSVLEDYADITVKRERMKKMKADPYYNALQVKYAYAVTCHKAQGGQWKNVFLDQGYMTDEYLTPDYFRWLYTAFTRATGTLYLVNYPEEQIV
;
A
#
# COMPACT_ATOMS: atom_id res chain seq x y z
N MET A 1 29.63 16.95 -20.67
CA MET A 1 29.60 15.77 -21.58
C MET A 1 28.87 14.57 -20.97
N ILE A 2 29.22 14.12 -19.78
CA ILE A 2 28.60 12.93 -19.16
C ILE A 2 27.12 13.16 -18.83
N ASN A 3 26.76 14.32 -18.26
CA ASN A 3 25.35 14.69 -17.99
C ASN A 3 24.48 14.57 -19.24
N ASN A 4 24.90 15.19 -20.34
CA ASN A 4 24.13 15.18 -21.61
C ASN A 4 23.99 13.76 -22.17
N TYR A 5 24.97 12.89 -21.92
CA TYR A 5 24.89 11.48 -22.31
C TYR A 5 23.81 10.73 -21.52
N LEU A 6 23.81 10.90 -20.18
CA LEU A 6 22.83 10.26 -19.30
C LEU A 6 21.41 10.76 -19.58
N GLU A 7 21.23 12.08 -19.72
CA GLU A 7 19.93 12.67 -20.11
C GLU A 7 19.41 12.06 -21.43
N ARG A 8 20.28 11.97 -22.45
CA ARG A 8 19.89 11.37 -23.72
C ARG A 8 19.48 9.90 -23.55
N GLN A 9 20.26 9.11 -22.79
CA GLN A 9 19.96 7.70 -22.55
C GLN A 9 18.62 7.51 -21.80
N ILE A 10 18.28 8.36 -20.82
CA ILE A 10 16.99 8.32 -20.14
C ILE A 10 15.87 8.65 -21.12
N LYS A 11 16.04 9.69 -21.97
CA LYS A 11 15.04 10.07 -22.98
C LYS A 11 14.84 8.98 -24.05
N GLU A 12 15.89 8.29 -24.48
CA GLU A 12 15.81 7.17 -25.41
C GLU A 12 15.05 5.95 -24.85
N ASN A 13 15.12 5.74 -23.53
CA ASN A 13 14.38 4.68 -22.84
C ASN A 13 12.98 5.12 -22.37
N PHE A 14 12.63 6.40 -22.53
CA PHE A 14 11.31 6.89 -22.18
C PHE A 14 10.31 6.56 -23.30
N PRO A 15 9.18 5.91 -23.01
CA PRO A 15 8.28 5.38 -24.04
C PRO A 15 7.49 6.45 -24.82
N TYR A 16 7.54 7.70 -24.34
CA TYR A 16 6.77 8.83 -24.89
C TYR A 16 7.69 10.04 -25.10
N GLN A 17 7.18 11.06 -25.79
CA GLN A 17 7.87 12.34 -25.84
C GLN A 17 7.73 13.05 -24.48
N PRO A 18 8.84 13.39 -23.80
CA PRO A 18 8.77 14.04 -22.49
C PRO A 18 8.10 15.41 -22.56
N THR A 19 7.31 15.73 -21.54
CA THR A 19 6.82 17.10 -21.32
C THR A 19 7.96 18.01 -20.85
N PRO A 20 7.80 19.35 -20.92
CA PRO A 20 8.81 20.28 -20.39
C PRO A 20 9.17 20.03 -18.93
N GLU A 21 8.20 19.68 -18.06
CA GLU A 21 8.48 19.35 -16.67
C GLU A 21 9.25 18.03 -16.53
N GLN A 22 8.94 17.03 -17.35
CA GLN A 22 9.68 15.77 -17.39
C GLN A 22 11.10 15.95 -17.94
N GLU A 23 11.32 16.88 -18.88
CA GLU A 23 12.67 17.23 -19.35
C GLU A 23 13.51 17.85 -18.22
N ILE A 24 12.93 18.75 -17.42
CA ILE A 24 13.57 19.32 -16.24
C ILE A 24 13.91 18.19 -15.24
N ALA A 25 12.95 17.27 -15.00
CA ALA A 25 13.16 16.13 -14.11
C ALA A 25 14.31 15.23 -14.59
N VAL A 26 14.38 14.90 -15.89
CA VAL A 26 15.49 14.12 -16.46
C VAL A 26 16.83 14.80 -16.26
N LYS A 27 16.91 16.12 -16.49
CA LYS A 27 18.13 16.91 -16.28
C LYS A 27 18.53 16.87 -14.79
N SER A 28 17.61 17.19 -13.87
CA SER A 28 17.87 17.19 -12.43
C SER A 28 18.27 15.80 -11.92
N LEU A 29 17.65 14.71 -12.43
CA LEU A 29 18.04 13.35 -12.12
C LEU A 29 19.47 13.03 -12.57
N SER A 30 19.86 13.49 -13.77
CA SER A 30 21.23 13.29 -14.28
C SER A 30 22.26 14.05 -13.44
N GLU A 31 21.96 15.28 -13.04
CA GLU A 31 22.80 16.09 -12.13
C GLU A 31 22.92 15.44 -10.75
N PHE A 32 21.81 14.96 -10.19
CA PHE A 32 21.75 14.24 -8.92
C PHE A 32 22.62 12.98 -8.92
N LEU A 33 22.51 12.15 -9.94
CA LEU A 33 23.25 10.88 -10.05
C LEU A 33 24.77 11.10 -10.18
N LEU A 34 25.17 12.19 -10.80
CA LEU A 34 26.58 12.53 -11.05
C LEU A 34 27.16 13.51 -10.01
N SER A 35 26.34 13.93 -9.05
CA SER A 35 26.81 14.80 -7.96
C SER A 35 27.93 14.14 -7.15
N PRO A 36 29.02 14.84 -6.81
CA PRO A 36 30.07 14.31 -5.93
C PRO A 36 29.63 14.19 -4.46
N ARG A 37 28.50 14.82 -4.10
CA ARG A 37 27.98 14.80 -2.72
C ARG A 37 27.31 13.46 -2.41
N SER A 38 27.56 12.90 -1.24
CA SER A 38 26.98 11.63 -0.78
C SER A 38 25.63 11.81 -0.10
N GLU A 39 25.44 12.92 0.60
CA GLU A 39 24.27 13.20 1.45
C GLU A 39 23.22 14.02 0.69
N VAL A 40 22.76 13.47 -0.44
CA VAL A 40 21.75 14.09 -1.31
C VAL A 40 20.61 13.11 -1.54
N VAL A 41 19.37 13.58 -1.37
CA VAL A 41 18.14 12.86 -1.68
C VAL A 41 17.41 13.54 -2.84
N PHE A 42 16.88 12.75 -3.75
CA PHE A 42 16.03 13.26 -4.83
C PHE A 42 14.56 13.01 -4.46
N MET A 43 13.75 14.06 -4.49
CA MET A 43 12.32 14.01 -4.21
C MET A 43 11.53 14.39 -5.48
N LEU A 44 10.85 13.40 -6.05
CA LEU A 44 10.00 13.56 -7.23
C LEU A 44 8.52 13.53 -6.80
N ARG A 45 7.93 14.69 -6.66
CA ARG A 45 6.50 14.78 -6.41
C ARG A 45 5.75 14.90 -7.72
N GLY A 46 4.55 14.32 -7.76
CA GLY A 46 3.69 14.49 -8.92
C GLY A 46 2.35 13.80 -8.72
N TYR A 47 1.38 14.28 -9.44
CA TYR A 47 0.01 13.79 -9.33
C TYR A 47 -0.23 12.53 -10.16
N ALA A 48 -1.41 11.92 -10.00
CA ALA A 48 -1.83 10.82 -10.87
C ALA A 48 -1.81 11.25 -12.35
N GLY A 49 -1.30 10.39 -13.22
CA GLY A 49 -1.22 10.65 -14.66
C GLY A 49 -0.10 11.57 -15.13
N THR A 50 0.78 12.10 -14.25
CA THR A 50 1.92 12.95 -14.64
C THR A 50 3.12 12.17 -15.17
N GLY A 51 3.09 10.83 -15.14
CA GLY A 51 4.13 9.97 -15.71
C GLY A 51 5.34 9.71 -14.82
N LYS A 52 5.24 9.91 -13.49
CA LYS A 52 6.31 9.59 -12.52
C LYS A 52 6.89 8.19 -12.72
N THR A 53 6.03 7.17 -12.67
CA THR A 53 6.43 5.76 -12.78
C THR A 53 7.06 5.45 -14.13
N SER A 54 6.56 6.03 -15.23
CA SER A 54 7.13 5.88 -16.56
C SER A 54 8.53 6.51 -16.66
N LEU A 55 8.72 7.69 -16.06
CA LEU A 55 9.99 8.41 -16.02
C LEU A 55 11.04 7.60 -15.24
N VAL A 56 10.67 7.13 -14.04
CA VAL A 56 11.57 6.35 -13.19
C VAL A 56 11.83 4.96 -13.80
N GLY A 57 10.84 4.35 -14.46
CA GLY A 57 11.06 3.14 -15.24
C GLY A 57 12.08 3.32 -16.37
N ALA A 58 12.05 4.47 -17.07
CA ALA A 58 13.08 4.81 -18.07
C ALA A 58 14.47 5.00 -17.43
N LEU A 59 14.52 5.63 -16.26
CA LEU A 59 15.76 5.75 -15.48
C LEU A 59 16.32 4.38 -15.11
N VAL A 60 15.51 3.48 -14.54
CA VAL A 60 15.93 2.13 -14.14
C VAL A 60 16.48 1.35 -15.33
N ARG A 61 15.75 1.33 -16.46
CA ARG A 61 16.25 0.69 -17.70
C ARG A 61 17.57 1.28 -18.20
N THR A 62 17.76 2.58 -18.00
CA THR A 62 19.03 3.25 -18.35
C THR A 62 20.16 2.82 -17.43
N LEU A 63 19.91 2.77 -16.12
CA LEU A 63 20.89 2.32 -15.13
C LEU A 63 21.29 0.86 -15.36
N ASP A 64 20.35 -0.02 -15.67
CA ASP A 64 20.63 -1.42 -16.00
C ASP A 64 21.55 -1.54 -17.24
N LYS A 65 21.27 -0.79 -18.31
CA LYS A 65 22.13 -0.75 -19.51
C LYS A 65 23.55 -0.24 -19.21
N LEU A 66 23.66 0.67 -18.25
CA LEU A 66 24.95 1.23 -17.80
C LEU A 66 25.61 0.39 -16.69
N GLN A 67 25.01 -0.76 -16.32
CA GLN A 67 25.47 -1.64 -15.23
C GLN A 67 25.59 -0.91 -13.88
N GLN A 68 24.74 0.10 -13.67
CA GLN A 68 24.60 0.79 -12.40
C GLN A 68 23.53 0.12 -11.55
N LYS A 69 23.80 -0.02 -10.26
CA LYS A 69 22.92 -0.73 -9.35
C LYS A 69 21.72 0.14 -8.94
N SER A 70 20.52 -0.40 -9.07
CA SER A 70 19.29 0.19 -8.51
C SER A 70 18.49 -0.84 -7.74
N VAL A 71 17.72 -0.38 -6.73
CA VAL A 71 16.84 -1.20 -5.91
C VAL A 71 15.51 -0.49 -5.78
N LEU A 72 14.43 -1.17 -6.17
CA LEU A 72 13.08 -0.63 -6.12
C LEU A 72 12.41 -1.01 -4.80
N LEU A 73 11.93 -0.01 -4.05
CA LEU A 73 11.43 -0.15 -2.68
C LEU A 73 10.03 0.48 -2.49
N PRO A 74 8.97 -0.06 -3.05
CA PRO A 74 7.62 0.37 -2.69
C PRO A 74 7.23 -0.05 -1.27
N PRO A 75 6.23 0.60 -0.64
CA PRO A 75 5.82 0.30 0.73
C PRO A 75 5.00 -1.00 0.86
N THR A 76 4.31 -1.43 -0.19
CA THR A 76 3.40 -2.61 -0.18
C THR A 76 3.76 -3.63 -1.25
N GLY A 77 3.33 -4.90 -1.05
CA GLY A 77 3.52 -5.98 -2.03
C GLY A 77 2.83 -5.68 -3.37
N GLN A 78 1.60 -5.16 -3.33
CA GLN A 78 0.85 -4.80 -4.52
C GLN A 78 1.53 -3.68 -5.32
N ALA A 79 2.03 -2.63 -4.64
CA ALA A 79 2.82 -1.58 -5.29
C ALA A 79 4.13 -2.15 -5.87
N ALA A 80 4.75 -3.16 -5.21
CA ALA A 80 5.95 -3.81 -5.71
C ALA A 80 5.70 -4.54 -7.03
N LYS A 81 4.59 -5.27 -7.14
CA LYS A 81 4.19 -5.95 -8.36
C LYS A 81 3.98 -4.97 -9.52
N ILE A 82 3.23 -3.90 -9.27
CA ILE A 82 2.97 -2.85 -10.27
C ILE A 82 4.27 -2.18 -10.70
N PHE A 83 5.10 -1.76 -9.75
CA PHE A 83 6.35 -1.06 -10.05
C PHE A 83 7.36 -1.94 -10.79
N SER A 84 7.46 -3.23 -10.41
CA SER A 84 8.30 -4.20 -11.10
C SER A 84 7.88 -4.37 -12.56
N ALA A 85 6.58 -4.46 -12.84
CA ALA A 85 6.05 -4.58 -14.20
C ALA A 85 6.38 -3.35 -15.07
N TYR A 86 6.27 -2.13 -14.52
CA TYR A 86 6.59 -0.90 -15.25
C TYR A 86 8.10 -0.70 -15.46
N ALA A 87 8.90 -1.02 -14.47
CA ALA A 87 10.35 -0.83 -14.54
C ALA A 87 11.06 -1.93 -15.34
N GLY A 88 10.45 -3.13 -15.41
CA GLY A 88 11.11 -4.34 -15.95
C GLY A 88 12.22 -4.87 -15.04
N HIS A 89 12.16 -4.54 -13.74
CA HIS A 89 13.19 -4.85 -12.74
C HIS A 89 12.52 -5.33 -11.43
N PRO A 90 13.10 -6.30 -10.71
CA PRO A 90 12.53 -6.76 -9.45
C PRO A 90 12.37 -5.64 -8.42
N ALA A 91 11.20 -5.59 -7.77
CA ALA A 91 10.91 -4.67 -6.68
C ALA A 91 10.65 -5.46 -5.39
N PHE A 92 11.06 -4.90 -4.26
CA PHE A 92 10.90 -5.48 -2.94
C PHE A 92 10.23 -4.46 -2.03
N THR A 93 9.42 -4.88 -1.08
CA THR A 93 8.90 -3.93 -0.10
C THR A 93 10.04 -3.31 0.72
N ILE A 94 9.87 -2.06 1.17
CA ILE A 94 10.83 -1.39 2.04
C ILE A 94 11.18 -2.31 3.21
N HIS A 95 10.18 -2.84 3.91
CA HIS A 95 10.36 -3.69 5.07
C HIS A 95 11.22 -4.93 4.77
N LYS A 96 10.96 -5.62 3.66
CA LYS A 96 11.73 -6.80 3.24
C LYS A 96 13.21 -6.48 3.01
N LYS A 97 13.52 -5.27 2.54
CA LYS A 97 14.90 -4.90 2.19
C LYS A 97 15.70 -4.37 3.37
N ILE A 98 15.08 -3.52 4.20
CA ILE A 98 15.83 -2.77 5.22
C ILE A 98 15.88 -3.46 6.58
N TYR A 99 14.99 -4.43 6.85
CA TYR A 99 14.96 -5.12 8.13
C TYR A 99 15.46 -6.55 8.02
N ARG A 100 16.06 -7.03 9.11
CA ARG A 100 16.40 -8.44 9.33
C ARG A 100 15.86 -8.92 10.67
N GLN A 101 15.41 -10.15 10.70
CA GLN A 101 15.04 -10.81 11.95
C GLN A 101 16.29 -11.03 12.80
N GLN A 102 16.28 -10.58 14.02
CA GLN A 102 17.33 -10.94 14.97
C GLN A 102 17.11 -12.38 15.43
N SER A 103 18.14 -13.22 15.32
CA SER A 103 18.11 -14.58 15.85
C SER A 103 17.79 -14.56 17.34
N PHE A 104 16.93 -15.50 17.78
CA PHE A 104 16.42 -15.65 19.13
C PHE A 104 17.48 -15.57 20.24
N SER A 105 17.75 -14.41 20.74
CA SER A 105 18.33 -14.22 22.06
C SER A 105 17.36 -13.40 22.91
N ASN A 106 16.51 -14.11 23.61
CA ASN A 106 15.90 -13.72 24.90
C ASN A 106 14.75 -12.71 24.99
N GLU A 107 14.38 -11.94 23.99
CA GLU A 107 13.22 -11.04 24.04
C GLU A 107 12.63 -10.90 22.63
N LEU A 108 11.29 -10.88 22.50
CA LEU A 108 10.50 -10.59 21.30
C LEU A 108 11.29 -10.62 19.97
N SER A 109 10.82 -11.33 18.97
CA SER A 109 11.38 -11.26 17.60
C SER A 109 11.33 -9.82 17.09
N ASN A 110 12.33 -9.03 17.46
CA ASN A 110 12.48 -7.66 16.98
C ASN A 110 13.25 -7.71 15.66
N PHE A 111 12.72 -7.01 14.67
CA PHE A 111 13.44 -6.77 13.44
C PHE A 111 14.32 -5.53 13.62
N SER A 112 15.61 -5.71 13.46
CA SER A 112 16.54 -4.58 13.42
C SER A 112 16.77 -4.12 12.01
N VAL A 113 17.14 -2.86 11.86
CA VAL A 113 17.64 -2.35 10.58
C VAL A 113 18.85 -3.17 10.16
N ASN A 114 18.85 -3.64 8.93
CA ASN A 114 19.92 -4.45 8.37
C ASN A 114 21.15 -3.59 8.08
N ASP A 115 22.33 -4.21 8.00
CA ASP A 115 23.52 -3.53 7.51
C ASP A 115 23.43 -3.37 5.99
N ASN A 116 23.62 -2.16 5.47
CA ASN A 116 23.66 -1.94 4.03
C ASN A 116 25.06 -2.24 3.48
N LEU A 117 25.24 -3.44 2.96
CA LEU A 117 26.50 -3.89 2.36
C LEU A 117 26.64 -3.49 0.87
N THR A 118 25.66 -2.77 0.31
CA THR A 118 25.72 -2.33 -1.08
C THR A 118 26.60 -1.10 -1.23
N THR A 119 27.12 -0.92 -2.42
CA THR A 119 27.94 0.24 -2.79
C THR A 119 27.41 0.89 -4.05
N HIS A 120 27.43 2.23 -4.11
CA HIS A 120 27.04 3.00 -5.30
C HIS A 120 25.67 2.57 -5.88
N THR A 121 24.69 2.38 -4.98
CA THR A 121 23.35 1.87 -5.33
C THR A 121 22.31 2.98 -5.18
N LEU A 122 21.46 3.13 -6.19
CA LEU A 122 20.30 4.01 -6.13
C LEU A 122 19.11 3.23 -5.55
N TYR A 123 18.62 3.64 -4.39
CA TYR A 123 17.38 3.17 -3.81
C TYR A 123 16.23 4.05 -4.27
N ILE A 124 15.20 3.46 -4.85
CA ILE A 124 14.04 4.15 -5.42
C ILE A 124 12.79 3.72 -4.70
N VAL A 125 12.14 4.65 -4.05
CA VAL A 125 10.89 4.43 -3.32
C VAL A 125 9.73 5.03 -4.10
N ASP A 126 8.80 4.19 -4.54
CA ASP A 126 7.51 4.63 -5.08
C ASP A 126 6.46 4.68 -3.96
N GLU A 127 5.36 5.41 -4.17
CA GLU A 127 4.29 5.61 -3.19
C GLU A 127 4.84 6.11 -1.83
N ALA A 128 5.84 6.99 -1.85
CA ALA A 128 6.46 7.54 -0.65
C ALA A 128 5.46 8.31 0.25
N SER A 129 4.29 8.67 -0.27
CA SER A 129 3.16 9.23 0.50
C SER A 129 2.69 8.34 1.64
N MET A 130 2.97 7.02 1.59
CA MET A 130 2.57 6.04 2.60
C MET A 130 3.61 5.87 3.72
N ILE A 131 4.79 6.49 3.62
CA ILE A 131 5.86 6.30 4.61
C ILE A 131 5.60 7.18 5.83
N SER A 132 5.35 6.53 6.98
CA SER A 132 5.18 7.18 8.27
C SER A 132 6.51 7.41 8.97
N ASN A 133 6.54 8.46 9.80
CA ASN A 133 7.63 8.72 10.75
C ASN A 133 7.13 8.85 12.20
N GLU A 134 5.86 8.61 12.46
CA GLU A 134 5.37 8.48 13.82
C GLU A 134 5.79 7.14 14.42
N GLY A 135 6.44 7.20 15.59
CA GLY A 135 6.83 6.01 16.33
C GLY A 135 5.62 5.24 16.83
N LEU A 136 5.33 4.09 16.22
CA LEU A 136 4.28 3.19 16.70
C LEU A 136 4.76 2.52 18.00
N SER A 137 4.15 2.87 19.13
CA SER A 137 4.39 2.18 20.41
C SER A 137 4.08 0.69 20.26
N GLY A 138 5.12 -0.17 20.44
CA GLY A 138 5.02 -1.61 20.24
C GLY A 138 5.36 -2.10 18.82
N SER A 139 5.93 -1.25 17.96
CA SER A 139 6.49 -1.69 16.68
C SER A 139 7.56 -2.77 16.91
N MET A 140 7.49 -3.83 16.12
CA MET A 140 8.52 -4.89 16.11
C MET A 140 9.68 -4.57 15.14
N PHE A 141 9.61 -3.47 14.39
CA PHE A 141 10.60 -3.05 13.42
C PHE A 141 11.43 -1.88 13.92
N GLY A 142 12.74 -2.03 13.90
CA GLY A 142 13.73 -0.98 14.08
C GLY A 142 13.37 0.02 15.19
N THR A 143 13.35 1.29 14.85
CA THR A 143 12.93 2.38 15.75
C THR A 143 11.41 2.54 15.84
N GLY A 144 10.64 1.87 14.99
CA GLY A 144 9.20 2.09 14.77
C GLY A 144 8.90 3.28 13.87
N ARG A 145 9.92 3.95 13.35
CA ARG A 145 9.85 5.10 12.44
C ARG A 145 10.43 4.71 11.09
N LEU A 146 9.55 4.41 10.14
CA LEU A 146 9.98 3.81 8.87
C LEU A 146 10.89 4.75 8.06
N LEU A 147 10.63 6.06 8.07
CA LEU A 147 11.48 7.02 7.36
C LEU A 147 12.87 7.13 7.98
N ASP A 148 12.97 7.19 9.32
CA ASP A 148 14.26 7.21 10.05
C ASP A 148 15.09 5.97 9.68
N ASP A 149 14.49 4.79 9.76
CA ASP A 149 15.13 3.51 9.48
C ASP A 149 15.56 3.39 8.01
N LEU A 150 14.74 3.86 7.07
CA LEU A 150 15.06 3.88 5.64
C LEU A 150 16.26 4.78 5.34
N VAL A 151 16.25 6.02 5.87
CA VAL A 151 17.35 6.97 5.68
C VAL A 151 18.63 6.41 6.29
N GLN A 152 18.58 5.90 7.52
CA GLN A 152 19.71 5.27 8.17
C GLN A 152 20.27 4.11 7.33
N PHE A 153 19.41 3.22 6.86
CA PHE A 153 19.82 2.08 6.04
C PHE A 153 20.51 2.52 4.76
N VAL A 154 19.88 3.41 3.99
CA VAL A 154 20.42 3.83 2.68
C VAL A 154 21.78 4.50 2.83
N TYR A 155 21.89 5.48 3.72
CA TYR A 155 23.12 6.28 3.85
C TYR A 155 24.21 5.62 4.71
N SER A 156 23.94 4.47 5.34
CA SER A 156 24.99 3.61 5.89
C SER A 156 25.80 2.89 4.81
N GLY A 157 25.26 2.75 3.59
CA GLY A 157 25.94 2.15 2.45
C GLY A 157 26.87 3.14 1.74
N GLN A 158 28.03 2.67 1.28
CA GLN A 158 29.03 3.53 0.63
C GLN A 158 28.55 4.03 -0.74
N GLY A 159 28.38 5.37 -0.87
CA GLY A 159 27.98 6.01 -2.11
C GLY A 159 26.54 5.67 -2.55
N CYS A 160 25.71 5.18 -1.63
CA CYS A 160 24.31 4.92 -1.87
C CYS A 160 23.49 6.23 -1.87
N ARG A 161 22.38 6.22 -2.60
CA ARG A 161 21.51 7.39 -2.77
C ARG A 161 20.05 6.98 -2.67
N LEU A 162 19.20 7.93 -2.31
CA LEU A 162 17.76 7.75 -2.18
C LEU A 162 17.02 8.65 -3.17
N LEU A 163 16.06 8.06 -3.89
CA LEU A 163 15.05 8.74 -4.68
C LEU A 163 13.69 8.40 -4.08
N LEU A 164 12.96 9.41 -3.62
CA LEU A 164 11.60 9.30 -3.12
C LEU A 164 10.65 9.84 -4.17
N MET A 165 9.66 9.04 -4.57
CA MET A 165 8.60 9.56 -5.43
C MET A 165 7.22 9.28 -4.85
N GLY A 166 6.30 10.23 -5.04
CA GLY A 166 4.94 10.09 -4.51
C GLY A 166 4.04 11.24 -4.93
N ASP A 167 2.85 11.22 -4.36
CA ASP A 167 1.77 12.15 -4.65
C ASP A 167 1.26 12.79 -3.35
N THR A 168 1.46 14.10 -3.21
CA THR A 168 1.08 14.86 -2.01
C THR A 168 -0.43 15.13 -1.89
N ALA A 169 -1.19 14.88 -2.95
CA ALA A 169 -2.65 14.99 -2.91
C ALA A 169 -3.32 13.69 -2.43
N GLN A 170 -2.59 12.57 -2.36
CA GLN A 170 -3.07 11.33 -1.78
C GLN A 170 -3.16 11.42 -0.24
N LEU A 171 -3.85 10.43 0.35
CA LEU A 171 -3.91 10.30 1.81
C LEU A 171 -2.50 10.16 2.40
N PRO A 172 -2.16 10.95 3.42
CA PRO A 172 -0.94 10.74 4.20
C PRO A 172 -1.04 9.46 5.04
N PRO A 173 0.06 9.04 5.70
CA PRO A 173 0.00 7.95 6.68
C PRO A 173 -1.01 8.24 7.78
N VAL A 174 -1.62 7.18 8.33
CA VAL A 174 -2.62 7.32 9.40
C VAL A 174 -2.01 8.01 10.61
N GLY A 175 -2.64 9.09 11.07
CA GLY A 175 -2.20 9.88 12.21
C GLY A 175 -1.29 11.06 11.85
N GLU A 176 -0.86 11.18 10.60
CA GLU A 176 -0.03 12.28 10.11
C GLU A 176 -0.83 13.23 9.21
N GLU A 177 -0.61 14.53 9.32
CA GLU A 177 -1.26 15.54 8.46
C GLU A 177 -0.65 15.60 7.06
N GLN A 178 0.63 15.22 6.93
CA GLN A 178 1.39 15.23 5.69
C GLN A 178 2.31 14.01 5.63
N SER A 179 2.71 13.61 4.43
CA SER A 179 3.70 12.56 4.27
C SER A 179 5.11 13.10 4.56
N PRO A 180 5.79 12.67 5.64
CA PRO A 180 7.12 13.17 5.99
C PRO A 180 8.17 12.87 4.91
N ALA A 181 8.02 11.78 4.16
CA ALA A 181 8.93 11.41 3.09
C ALA A 181 8.83 12.31 1.84
N LEU A 182 7.75 13.10 1.71
CA LEU A 182 7.52 14.06 0.62
C LEU A 182 7.61 15.52 1.10
N PHE A 183 8.12 15.74 2.29
CA PHE A 183 8.29 17.06 2.88
C PHE A 183 9.78 17.38 3.04
N ALA A 184 10.25 18.37 2.30
CA ALA A 184 11.68 18.68 2.19
C ALA A 184 12.34 18.98 3.53
N ASP A 185 11.66 19.71 4.44
CA ASP A 185 12.26 20.08 5.72
C ASP A 185 12.42 18.87 6.66
N ALA A 186 11.55 17.87 6.56
CA ALA A 186 11.75 16.60 7.26
C ALA A 186 13.04 15.91 6.80
N LEU A 187 13.27 15.86 5.48
CA LEU A 187 14.48 15.27 4.91
C LEU A 187 15.75 16.07 5.22
N LYS A 188 15.67 17.40 5.21
CA LYS A 188 16.78 18.28 5.65
C LYS A 188 17.14 18.06 7.12
N GLY A 189 16.17 17.67 7.96
CA GLY A 189 16.39 17.31 9.36
C GLY A 189 17.39 16.17 9.57
N TYR A 190 17.59 15.30 8.58
CA TYR A 190 18.63 14.25 8.55
C TYR A 190 20.00 14.74 8.06
N GLY A 191 20.18 16.04 7.79
CA GLY A 191 21.39 16.57 7.20
C GLY A 191 21.51 16.37 5.69
N LEU A 192 20.42 15.97 5.02
CA LEU A 192 20.41 15.70 3.58
C LEU A 192 20.16 16.99 2.78
N GLU A 193 20.88 17.14 1.67
CA GLU A 193 20.52 18.09 0.62
C GLU A 193 19.36 17.52 -0.19
N VAL A 194 18.28 18.27 -0.37
CA VAL A 194 17.08 17.80 -1.06
C VAL A 194 17.01 18.45 -2.44
N VAL A 195 17.00 17.61 -3.47
CA VAL A 195 16.71 18.02 -4.85
C VAL A 195 15.21 17.74 -5.09
N GLU A 196 14.44 18.81 -5.27
CA GLU A 196 13.00 18.74 -5.44
C GLU A 196 12.60 18.94 -6.89
N VAL A 197 11.74 18.08 -7.40
CA VAL A 197 11.11 18.23 -8.71
C VAL A 197 9.63 17.89 -8.61
N ASP A 198 8.80 18.79 -9.15
CA ASP A 198 7.35 18.62 -9.19
C ASP A 198 6.88 18.37 -10.63
N LEU A 199 6.05 17.34 -10.81
CA LEU A 199 5.34 17.06 -12.05
C LEU A 199 3.86 17.39 -11.85
N THR A 200 3.42 18.48 -12.44
CA THR A 200 2.04 18.98 -12.29
C THR A 200 1.21 18.72 -13.55
N GLN A 201 1.87 18.63 -14.70
CA GLN A 201 1.21 18.44 -15.99
C GLN A 201 0.78 16.99 -16.18
N VAL A 202 -0.51 16.76 -16.33
CA VAL A 202 -1.08 15.43 -16.65
C VAL A 202 -0.81 15.10 -18.12
N VAL A 203 -0.21 13.94 -18.36
CA VAL A 203 0.22 13.51 -19.72
C VAL A 203 -0.83 12.67 -20.42
N ARG A 204 -1.68 11.96 -19.65
CA ARG A 204 -2.80 11.22 -20.22
C ARG A 204 -3.86 12.18 -20.71
N GLN A 205 -4.60 11.76 -21.73
CA GLN A 205 -5.68 12.56 -22.32
C GLN A 205 -6.73 12.91 -21.26
N GLU A 206 -6.42 13.91 -20.44
CA GLU A 206 -7.30 14.44 -19.37
C GLU A 206 -8.67 14.83 -19.94
N GLN A 207 -8.70 15.29 -21.19
CA GLN A 207 -9.93 15.65 -21.90
C GLN A 207 -10.85 14.46 -22.21
N GLN A 208 -10.34 13.22 -22.16
CA GLN A 208 -11.11 12.01 -22.45
C GLN A 208 -11.37 11.15 -21.21
N SER A 209 -10.77 11.46 -20.06
CA SER A 209 -10.93 10.73 -18.81
C SER A 209 -11.61 11.56 -17.74
N GLY A 210 -12.83 11.16 -17.38
CA GLY A 210 -13.56 11.76 -16.26
C GLY A 210 -12.89 11.50 -14.91
N ILE A 211 -12.21 10.37 -14.75
CA ILE A 211 -11.42 10.05 -13.55
C ILE A 211 -10.32 11.09 -13.37
N LEU A 212 -9.49 11.32 -14.39
CA LEU A 212 -8.37 12.27 -14.31
C LEU A 212 -8.84 13.72 -14.24
N TRP A 213 -9.92 14.06 -14.95
CA TRP A 213 -10.49 15.40 -14.89
C TRP A 213 -10.94 15.75 -13.47
N ASN A 214 -11.70 14.87 -12.82
CA ASN A 214 -12.15 15.07 -11.44
C ASN A 214 -11.00 15.01 -10.43
N ALA A 215 -10.06 14.09 -10.61
CA ALA A 215 -8.85 14.05 -9.77
C ALA A 215 -8.06 15.35 -9.84
N THR A 216 -7.90 15.94 -11.05
CA THR A 216 -7.26 17.25 -11.23
C THR A 216 -8.04 18.35 -10.50
N ARG A 217 -9.37 18.36 -10.59
CA ARG A 217 -10.19 19.35 -9.87
C ARG A 217 -10.08 19.20 -8.35
N LEU A 218 -10.12 17.97 -7.83
CA LEU A 218 -9.97 17.71 -6.39
C LEU A 218 -8.63 18.22 -5.86
N ARG A 219 -7.53 17.94 -6.58
CA ARG A 219 -6.20 18.44 -6.16
C ARG A 219 -6.08 19.95 -6.17
N GLN A 220 -6.76 20.62 -7.12
CA GLN A 220 -6.81 22.08 -7.16
C GLN A 220 -7.53 22.63 -5.92
N LEU A 221 -8.68 22.06 -5.55
CA LEU A 221 -9.40 22.43 -4.34
C LEU A 221 -8.55 22.23 -3.07
N ILE A 222 -7.79 21.12 -3.01
CA ILE A 222 -6.85 20.88 -1.90
C ILE A 222 -5.74 21.96 -1.88
N ALA A 223 -5.17 22.30 -3.03
CA ALA A 223 -4.08 23.26 -3.12
C ALA A 223 -4.54 24.72 -2.85
N GLU A 224 -5.79 25.03 -3.18
CA GLU A 224 -6.43 26.31 -2.94
C GLU A 224 -7.04 26.46 -1.54
N ASP A 225 -6.97 25.38 -0.72
CA ASP A 225 -7.64 25.27 0.59
C ASP A 225 -9.16 25.52 0.52
N ASP A 226 -9.77 25.16 -0.61
CA ASP A 226 -11.23 25.27 -0.86
C ASP A 226 -11.93 23.94 -0.61
N CYS A 227 -11.90 23.48 0.64
CA CYS A 227 -12.47 22.21 1.07
C CYS A 227 -13.73 22.38 1.93
N TYR A 228 -14.51 23.44 1.71
CA TYR A 228 -15.63 23.83 2.55
C TYR A 228 -17.01 23.38 2.03
N SER A 229 -17.09 22.82 0.82
CA SER A 229 -18.32 22.34 0.23
C SER A 229 -18.11 21.01 -0.51
N LEU A 230 -19.18 20.22 -0.69
CA LEU A 230 -19.09 18.97 -1.46
C LEU A 230 -18.58 19.25 -2.87
N PRO A 231 -17.48 18.59 -3.29
CA PRO A 231 -16.94 18.80 -4.63
C PRO A 231 -17.93 18.32 -5.68
N LYS A 232 -18.11 19.11 -6.74
CA LYS A 232 -18.91 18.72 -7.89
C LYS A 232 -18.11 17.75 -8.76
N ILE A 233 -18.72 16.62 -9.07
CA ILE A 233 -18.11 15.54 -9.86
C ILE A 233 -18.73 15.53 -11.24
N LYS A 234 -17.91 15.77 -12.25
CA LYS A 234 -18.34 15.77 -13.65
C LYS A 234 -18.32 14.35 -14.19
N VAL A 235 -19.50 13.86 -14.53
CA VAL A 235 -19.71 12.53 -15.12
C VAL A 235 -20.07 12.64 -16.60
N SER A 236 -20.85 13.70 -16.95
CA SER A 236 -21.32 13.89 -18.32
C SER A 236 -20.17 14.04 -19.32
N GLY A 237 -20.25 13.30 -20.43
CA GLY A 237 -19.24 13.34 -21.51
C GLY A 237 -18.04 12.38 -21.33
N PHE A 238 -18.02 11.56 -20.28
CA PHE A 238 -16.95 10.60 -20.03
C PHE A 238 -17.49 9.16 -20.00
N ALA A 239 -16.70 8.22 -20.51
CA ALA A 239 -17.04 6.80 -20.54
C ALA A 239 -16.52 6.02 -19.33
N ASP A 240 -15.47 6.54 -18.68
CA ASP A 240 -14.71 5.90 -17.61
C ASP A 240 -15.21 6.23 -16.19
N ILE A 241 -16.25 7.06 -16.05
CA ILE A 241 -16.88 7.40 -14.77
C ILE A 241 -18.40 7.30 -14.90
N LYS A 242 -19.06 6.62 -13.96
CA LYS A 242 -20.49 6.33 -14.00
C LYS A 242 -21.12 6.49 -12.63
N VAL A 243 -22.32 7.06 -12.57
CA VAL A 243 -23.15 7.01 -11.37
C VAL A 243 -23.89 5.67 -11.35
N LEU A 244 -23.87 5.01 -10.20
CA LEU A 244 -24.48 3.71 -10.01
C LEU A 244 -25.50 3.74 -8.88
N PRO A 245 -26.80 3.61 -9.18
CA PRO A 245 -27.82 3.44 -8.16
C PRO A 245 -27.63 2.12 -7.38
N GLY A 246 -27.97 2.12 -6.10
CA GLY A 246 -27.75 0.96 -5.23
C GLY A 246 -28.49 -0.30 -5.65
N ASN A 247 -29.63 -0.17 -6.32
CA ASN A 247 -30.39 -1.30 -6.86
C ASN A 247 -29.71 -2.02 -8.05
N GLU A 248 -28.79 -1.35 -8.75
CA GLU A 248 -28.03 -1.90 -9.87
C GLU A 248 -26.65 -2.45 -9.46
N LEU A 249 -26.27 -2.24 -8.19
CA LEU A 249 -24.93 -2.55 -7.68
C LEU A 249 -24.55 -4.02 -7.84
N ILE A 250 -25.44 -4.94 -7.42
CA ILE A 250 -25.15 -6.37 -7.41
C ILE A 250 -24.98 -6.88 -8.84
N GLU A 251 -25.85 -6.49 -9.75
CA GLU A 251 -25.79 -6.87 -11.17
C GLU A 251 -24.52 -6.34 -11.84
N THR A 252 -24.18 -5.08 -11.59
CA THR A 252 -22.99 -4.44 -12.15
C THR A 252 -21.70 -5.06 -11.61
N LEU A 253 -21.62 -5.33 -10.29
CA LEU A 253 -20.49 -6.05 -9.68
C LEU A 253 -20.33 -7.45 -10.26
N ASN A 254 -21.43 -8.20 -10.35
CA ASN A 254 -21.40 -9.55 -10.94
C ASN A 254 -20.87 -9.50 -12.37
N SER A 255 -21.37 -8.58 -13.18
CA SER A 255 -20.90 -8.38 -14.57
C SER A 255 -19.40 -8.06 -14.65
N CYS A 256 -18.89 -7.19 -13.76
CA CYS A 256 -17.46 -6.88 -13.71
C CYS A 256 -16.64 -8.12 -13.31
N TYR A 257 -17.07 -8.90 -12.32
CA TYR A 257 -16.38 -10.11 -11.90
C TYR A 257 -16.36 -11.18 -13.00
N ASP A 258 -17.47 -11.35 -13.73
CA ASP A 258 -17.55 -12.31 -14.82
C ASP A 258 -16.69 -11.92 -16.04
N HIS A 259 -16.58 -10.61 -16.31
CA HIS A 259 -15.87 -10.12 -17.48
C HIS A 259 -14.37 -9.89 -17.23
N ASP A 260 -14.03 -9.30 -16.09
CA ASP A 260 -12.67 -8.81 -15.81
C ASP A 260 -11.95 -9.59 -14.68
N GLY A 261 -12.71 -10.32 -13.86
CA GLY A 261 -12.18 -11.10 -12.73
C GLY A 261 -12.28 -10.38 -11.37
N LEU A 262 -12.14 -11.19 -10.32
CA LEU A 262 -12.21 -10.72 -8.93
C LEU A 262 -11.03 -9.82 -8.54
N ASP A 263 -9.88 -10.04 -9.13
CA ASP A 263 -8.63 -9.32 -8.89
C ASP A 263 -8.58 -7.94 -9.57
N GLU A 264 -9.40 -7.73 -10.60
CA GLU A 264 -9.51 -6.47 -11.35
C GLU A 264 -10.70 -5.58 -10.90
N THR A 265 -11.43 -5.99 -9.85
CA THR A 265 -12.63 -5.28 -9.39
C THR A 265 -12.64 -5.15 -7.88
N ILE A 266 -12.81 -3.93 -7.38
CA ILE A 266 -12.81 -3.65 -5.94
C ILE A 266 -13.88 -2.63 -5.55
N VAL A 267 -14.41 -2.77 -4.32
CA VAL A 267 -15.24 -1.74 -3.68
C VAL A 267 -14.38 -0.96 -2.68
N VAL A 268 -14.36 0.37 -2.80
CA VAL A 268 -13.62 1.25 -1.89
C VAL A 268 -14.60 2.03 -1.02
N CYS A 269 -14.40 1.94 0.31
CA CYS A 269 -15.27 2.53 1.32
C CYS A 269 -14.50 3.44 2.28
N ARG A 270 -15.25 4.24 3.07
CA ARG A 270 -14.67 5.10 4.12
C ARG A 270 -14.38 4.38 5.44
N SER A 271 -15.06 3.27 5.73
CA SER A 271 -14.92 2.57 7.01
C SER A 271 -14.89 1.05 6.87
N ASN A 272 -14.25 0.37 7.83
CA ASN A 272 -14.26 -1.09 7.89
C ASN A 272 -15.69 -1.65 8.07
N LYS A 273 -16.55 -0.97 8.84
CA LYS A 273 -17.95 -1.36 8.99
C LYS A 273 -18.66 -1.40 7.63
N ARG A 274 -18.46 -0.40 6.80
CA ARG A 274 -19.04 -0.35 5.47
C ARG A 274 -18.46 -1.43 4.56
N ALA A 275 -17.15 -1.61 4.58
CA ALA A 275 -16.47 -2.67 3.83
C ALA A 275 -16.98 -4.07 4.24
N ASN A 276 -17.20 -4.33 5.53
CA ASN A 276 -17.77 -5.59 6.02
C ASN A 276 -19.17 -5.86 5.45
N ILE A 277 -20.02 -4.85 5.34
CA ILE A 277 -21.38 -4.98 4.75
C ILE A 277 -21.25 -5.39 3.28
N TYR A 278 -20.39 -4.71 2.50
CA TYR A 278 -20.14 -5.07 1.10
C TYR A 278 -19.56 -6.48 0.94
N ASN A 279 -18.53 -6.81 1.73
CA ASN A 279 -17.90 -8.13 1.69
C ASN A 279 -18.91 -9.25 1.96
N LYS A 280 -19.78 -9.05 2.96
CA LYS A 280 -20.86 -10.00 3.28
C LYS A 280 -21.88 -10.11 2.13
N GLY A 281 -22.30 -8.97 1.56
CA GLY A 281 -23.23 -8.92 0.44
C GLY A 281 -22.68 -9.58 -0.82
N ILE A 282 -21.44 -9.29 -1.19
CA ILE A 282 -20.75 -9.88 -2.34
C ILE A 282 -20.65 -11.41 -2.19
N ARG A 283 -20.19 -11.87 -1.02
CA ARG A 283 -20.07 -13.32 -0.77
C ARG A 283 -21.41 -14.05 -0.86
N ALA A 284 -22.45 -13.49 -0.24
CA ALA A 284 -23.77 -14.14 -0.21
C ALA A 284 -24.54 -14.04 -1.52
N GLN A 285 -24.51 -12.91 -2.23
CA GLN A 285 -25.41 -12.63 -3.36
C GLN A 285 -24.76 -12.81 -4.73
N ILE A 286 -23.42 -12.72 -4.81
CA ILE A 286 -22.69 -12.87 -6.07
C ILE A 286 -21.92 -14.18 -6.09
N LEU A 287 -21.16 -14.46 -5.02
CA LEU A 287 -20.28 -15.64 -4.98
C LEU A 287 -20.95 -16.87 -4.39
N TRP A 288 -22.19 -16.76 -3.90
CA TRP A 288 -23.00 -17.86 -3.33
C TRP A 288 -22.24 -18.64 -2.22
N ARG A 289 -21.52 -17.89 -1.36
CA ARG A 289 -20.72 -18.46 -0.27
C ARG A 289 -21.45 -18.29 1.06
N GLU A 290 -21.95 -19.41 1.60
CA GLU A 290 -22.72 -19.41 2.84
C GLU A 290 -21.85 -19.60 4.08
N ASP A 291 -20.79 -20.43 3.99
CA ASP A 291 -19.87 -20.65 5.10
C ASP A 291 -19.05 -19.40 5.39
N GLU A 292 -18.61 -19.27 6.64
CA GLU A 292 -17.77 -18.15 7.07
C GLU A 292 -16.46 -18.05 6.29
N LEU A 293 -15.92 -19.18 5.83
CA LEU A 293 -14.73 -19.23 4.98
C LEU A 293 -14.85 -20.33 3.94
N ASN A 294 -14.66 -19.97 2.69
CA ASN A 294 -14.74 -20.89 1.55
C ASN A 294 -13.43 -20.88 0.75
N THR A 295 -13.16 -22.02 0.10
CA THR A 295 -12.11 -22.06 -0.93
C THR A 295 -12.37 -21.01 -2.00
N GLY A 296 -11.32 -20.29 -2.40
CA GLY A 296 -11.39 -19.17 -3.33
C GLY A 296 -11.74 -17.83 -2.70
N ASP A 297 -11.97 -17.75 -1.37
CA ASP A 297 -12.16 -16.45 -0.71
C ASP A 297 -10.91 -15.58 -0.86
N LEU A 298 -11.14 -14.33 -1.26
CA LEU A 298 -10.11 -13.31 -1.33
C LEU A 298 -10.00 -12.61 0.03
N LEU A 299 -8.81 -12.65 0.58
CA LEU A 299 -8.49 -12.11 1.90
C LEU A 299 -7.40 -11.06 1.81
N MET A 300 -7.38 -10.15 2.78
CA MET A 300 -6.32 -9.19 3.01
C MET A 300 -5.80 -9.31 4.44
N VAL A 301 -4.51 -9.37 4.60
CA VAL A 301 -3.84 -9.44 5.91
C VAL A 301 -4.06 -8.15 6.67
N ALA A 302 -4.50 -8.26 7.92
CA ALA A 302 -4.87 -7.12 8.75
C ALA A 302 -3.68 -6.53 9.54
N ILE A 303 -2.73 -7.38 9.95
CA ILE A 303 -1.50 -7.01 10.66
C ILE A 303 -0.33 -7.85 10.15
N ASN A 304 0.89 -7.34 10.29
CA ASN A 304 2.09 -8.11 9.96
C ASN A 304 2.17 -9.40 10.78
N ASN A 305 2.57 -10.49 10.15
CA ASN A 305 2.80 -11.77 10.80
C ASN A 305 4.15 -12.37 10.38
N TYR A 306 4.94 -12.76 11.37
CA TYR A 306 6.32 -13.24 11.21
C TYR A 306 6.48 -14.71 11.56
N PHE A 307 5.47 -15.26 12.22
CA PHE A 307 5.53 -16.60 12.78
C PHE A 307 5.45 -17.68 11.70
N TRP A 308 4.53 -17.52 10.76
CA TRP A 308 4.23 -18.55 9.77
C TRP A 308 5.28 -18.67 8.66
N THR A 309 6.11 -17.65 8.49
CA THR A 309 7.15 -17.60 7.46
C THR A 309 8.57 -17.82 7.98
N GLU A 310 8.75 -18.09 9.27
CA GLU A 310 10.08 -18.23 9.92
C GLU A 310 11.00 -19.24 9.20
N LYS A 311 10.43 -20.26 8.57
CA LYS A 311 11.17 -21.34 7.88
C LYS A 311 11.13 -21.23 6.36
N GLU A 312 10.43 -20.24 5.83
CA GLU A 312 10.23 -20.06 4.40
C GLU A 312 11.33 -19.16 3.82
N LYS A 313 11.67 -19.43 2.56
CA LYS A 313 12.68 -18.63 1.83
C LYS A 313 12.05 -17.63 0.87
N GLU A 314 10.84 -17.93 0.43
CA GLU A 314 10.08 -17.18 -0.54
C GLU A 314 9.47 -15.92 0.06
N MET A 315 9.15 -15.96 1.36
CA MET A 315 8.49 -14.88 2.09
C MET A 315 9.11 -14.72 3.49
N ASP A 316 9.69 -13.58 3.80
CA ASP A 316 10.33 -13.32 5.10
C ASP A 316 9.30 -13.06 6.21
N PHE A 317 8.17 -12.46 5.86
CA PHE A 317 7.01 -12.26 6.74
C PHE A 317 5.77 -11.94 5.88
N ILE A 318 4.59 -12.09 6.46
CA ILE A 318 3.33 -11.71 5.82
C ILE A 318 3.00 -10.28 6.22
N ALA A 319 3.01 -9.34 5.27
CA ALA A 319 2.81 -7.93 5.56
C ALA A 319 1.32 -7.55 5.68
N ASN A 320 1.05 -6.52 6.47
CA ASN A 320 -0.25 -5.87 6.51
C ASN A 320 -0.61 -5.31 5.11
N GLY A 321 -1.81 -5.63 4.63
CA GLY A 321 -2.30 -5.23 3.31
C GLY A 321 -1.97 -6.22 2.20
N GLU A 322 -1.22 -7.29 2.45
CA GLU A 322 -1.03 -8.35 1.46
C GLU A 322 -2.33 -9.12 1.20
N THR A 323 -2.53 -9.49 -0.06
CA THR A 323 -3.69 -10.26 -0.49
C THR A 323 -3.36 -11.75 -0.54
N ALA A 324 -4.32 -12.58 -0.13
CA ALA A 324 -4.22 -14.02 -0.19
C ALA A 324 -5.54 -14.64 -0.65
N VAL A 325 -5.45 -15.78 -1.32
CA VAL A 325 -6.61 -16.57 -1.73
C VAL A 325 -6.67 -17.86 -0.91
N VAL A 326 -7.82 -18.18 -0.38
CA VAL A 326 -8.03 -19.44 0.36
C VAL A 326 -7.98 -20.61 -0.63
N ARG A 327 -6.93 -21.42 -0.54
CA ARG A 327 -6.80 -22.64 -1.35
C ARG A 327 -7.57 -23.79 -0.77
N ARG A 328 -7.54 -23.94 0.58
CA ARG A 328 -8.18 -25.03 1.29
C ARG A 328 -8.47 -24.64 2.73
N VAL A 329 -9.65 -24.99 3.22
CA VAL A 329 -10.00 -24.98 4.64
C VAL A 329 -9.96 -26.43 5.14
N ARG A 330 -9.12 -26.72 6.15
CA ARG A 330 -8.94 -28.08 6.65
C ARG A 330 -9.78 -28.35 7.87
N ARG A 331 -9.77 -27.46 8.83
CA ARG A 331 -10.43 -27.63 10.12
C ARG A 331 -10.74 -26.27 10.74
N THR A 332 -11.93 -26.15 11.31
CA THR A 332 -12.29 -25.01 12.17
C THR A 332 -12.40 -25.50 13.62
N ARG A 333 -12.10 -24.62 14.58
CA ARG A 333 -12.22 -24.93 16.01
C ARG A 333 -12.46 -23.66 16.80
N GLU A 334 -13.09 -23.84 17.95
CA GLU A 334 -13.29 -22.77 18.95
C GLU A 334 -12.38 -23.04 20.17
N LEU A 335 -11.50 -22.08 20.48
CA LEU A 335 -10.59 -22.12 21.61
C LEU A 335 -10.49 -20.71 22.21
N TYR A 336 -10.38 -20.61 23.54
CA TYR A 336 -10.22 -19.32 24.25
C TYR A 336 -11.36 -18.33 24.00
N GLY A 337 -12.53 -18.82 23.58
CA GLY A 337 -13.65 -18.00 23.14
C GLY A 337 -13.45 -17.28 21.81
N PHE A 338 -12.53 -17.77 20.98
CA PHE A 338 -12.28 -17.34 19.59
C PHE A 338 -12.38 -18.52 18.63
N ARG A 339 -12.64 -18.20 17.36
CA ARG A 339 -12.76 -19.19 16.28
C ARG A 339 -11.53 -19.15 15.40
N PHE A 340 -10.97 -20.31 15.16
CA PHE A 340 -9.76 -20.48 14.36
C PHE A 340 -10.01 -21.45 13.20
N ALA A 341 -9.26 -21.27 12.12
CA ALA A 341 -9.26 -22.19 10.99
C ALA A 341 -7.82 -22.54 10.56
N ASP A 342 -7.55 -23.84 10.40
CA ASP A 342 -6.35 -24.32 9.74
C ASP A 342 -6.57 -24.24 8.24
N VAL A 343 -5.82 -23.41 7.54
CA VAL A 343 -6.02 -23.12 6.11
C VAL A 343 -4.72 -23.18 5.32
N THR A 344 -4.84 -23.45 4.03
CA THR A 344 -3.78 -23.21 3.06
C THR A 344 -4.15 -21.95 2.28
N LEU A 345 -3.29 -20.96 2.31
CA LEU A 345 -3.42 -19.68 1.58
C LEU A 345 -2.46 -19.66 0.41
N VAL A 346 -2.87 -19.05 -0.69
CA VAL A 346 -2.04 -18.71 -1.85
C VAL A 346 -1.79 -17.22 -1.84
N PHE A 347 -0.54 -16.81 -2.00
CA PHE A 347 -0.13 -15.40 -2.11
C PHE A 347 0.24 -15.07 -3.57
N PRO A 348 -0.66 -14.46 -4.35
CA PRO A 348 -0.44 -14.21 -5.78
C PRO A 348 0.76 -13.30 -6.07
N ASP A 349 1.05 -12.37 -5.17
CA ASP A 349 2.17 -11.43 -5.32
C ASP A 349 3.54 -12.08 -5.06
N TYR A 350 3.56 -13.34 -4.60
CA TYR A 350 4.75 -14.16 -4.36
C TYR A 350 4.79 -15.40 -5.27
N ASN A 351 4.43 -15.24 -6.55
CA ASN A 351 4.39 -16.33 -7.54
C ASN A 351 3.50 -17.51 -7.09
N ASP A 352 2.31 -17.20 -6.58
CA ASP A 352 1.34 -18.16 -6.06
C ASP A 352 1.92 -19.08 -4.94
N PHE A 353 2.77 -18.51 -4.11
CA PHE A 353 3.34 -19.21 -2.97
C PHE A 353 2.24 -19.71 -2.03
N GLU A 354 2.24 -21.02 -1.73
CA GLU A 354 1.29 -21.64 -0.82
C GLU A 354 1.85 -21.74 0.60
N LEU A 355 1.06 -21.30 1.57
CA LEU A 355 1.44 -21.31 2.99
C LEU A 355 0.32 -21.90 3.84
N GLU A 356 0.67 -22.83 4.74
CA GLU A 356 -0.25 -23.37 5.74
C GLU A 356 -0.20 -22.51 7.01
N VAL A 357 -1.33 -21.98 7.42
CA VAL A 357 -1.44 -21.10 8.59
C VAL A 357 -2.65 -21.44 9.43
N ASN A 358 -2.60 -21.07 10.71
CA ASN A 358 -3.79 -20.96 11.54
C ASN A 358 -4.31 -19.51 11.45
N MET A 359 -5.57 -19.34 11.18
CA MET A 359 -6.21 -18.04 10.93
C MET A 359 -7.27 -17.76 11.99
N LEU A 360 -7.34 -16.50 12.45
CA LEU A 360 -8.34 -16.03 13.40
C LEU A 360 -9.59 -15.54 12.64
N LEU A 361 -10.69 -16.30 12.72
CA LEU A 361 -11.93 -16.01 11.98
C LEU A 361 -12.67 -14.76 12.51
N ASP A 362 -12.57 -14.48 13.80
CA ASP A 362 -13.27 -13.33 14.41
C ASP A 362 -12.88 -11.99 13.80
N THR A 363 -11.66 -11.89 13.25
CA THR A 363 -11.21 -10.67 12.58
C THR A 363 -11.93 -10.39 11.27
N LEU A 364 -12.50 -11.40 10.61
CA LEU A 364 -13.27 -11.23 9.37
C LEU A 364 -14.48 -10.30 9.53
N HIS A 365 -15.05 -10.24 10.74
CA HIS A 365 -16.30 -9.55 11.00
C HIS A 365 -16.16 -8.30 11.89
N THR A 366 -15.01 -8.09 12.53
CA THR A 366 -14.82 -6.90 13.39
C THR A 366 -14.81 -5.61 12.57
N ASP A 367 -15.39 -4.53 13.10
CA ASP A 367 -15.34 -3.20 12.48
C ASP A 367 -13.99 -2.48 12.70
N SER A 368 -13.14 -3.02 13.57
CA SER A 368 -11.77 -2.55 13.76
C SER A 368 -10.85 -3.02 12.62
N PRO A 369 -9.75 -2.33 12.35
CA PRO A 369 -8.76 -2.76 11.34
C PRO A 369 -8.19 -4.16 11.58
N ALA A 370 -8.03 -4.55 12.86
CA ALA A 370 -7.55 -5.84 13.34
C ALA A 370 -8.30 -6.21 14.63
N LEU A 371 -7.87 -7.25 15.33
CA LEU A 371 -8.45 -7.62 16.63
C LEU A 371 -8.32 -6.45 17.64
N PRO A 372 -9.41 -5.98 18.26
CA PRO A 372 -9.34 -4.91 19.25
C PRO A 372 -8.39 -5.25 20.41
N LYS A 373 -7.73 -4.24 20.97
CA LYS A 373 -6.74 -4.43 22.04
C LYS A 373 -7.26 -5.29 23.20
N ALA A 374 -8.47 -5.01 23.69
CA ALA A 374 -9.07 -5.78 24.79
C ALA A 374 -9.23 -7.28 24.44
N GLU A 375 -9.62 -7.59 23.21
CA GLU A 375 -9.75 -8.96 22.73
C GLU A 375 -8.38 -9.62 22.54
N ASN A 376 -7.40 -8.87 22.04
CA ASN A 376 -6.01 -9.35 21.90
C ASN A 376 -5.38 -9.64 23.28
N ASP A 377 -5.63 -8.79 24.28
CA ASP A 377 -5.20 -9.03 25.65
C ASP A 377 -5.90 -10.26 26.24
N ARG A 378 -7.20 -10.46 25.99
CA ARG A 378 -7.94 -11.65 26.39
C ARG A 378 -7.32 -12.92 25.78
N LEU A 379 -7.05 -12.91 24.48
CA LEU A 379 -6.39 -14.04 23.80
C LEU A 379 -5.01 -14.33 24.41
N PHE A 380 -4.22 -13.28 24.65
CA PHE A 380 -2.89 -13.38 25.27
C PHE A 380 -2.95 -14.10 26.62
N TYR A 381 -3.83 -13.66 27.52
CA TYR A 381 -3.93 -14.26 28.86
C TYR A 381 -4.50 -15.69 28.81
N SER A 382 -5.48 -15.95 27.94
CA SER A 382 -6.04 -17.30 27.80
C SER A 382 -5.02 -18.31 27.28
N VAL A 383 -4.22 -17.95 26.28
CA VAL A 383 -3.13 -18.81 25.79
C VAL A 383 -2.02 -18.95 26.84
N LEU A 384 -1.74 -17.89 27.63
CA LEU A 384 -0.73 -17.95 28.69
C LEU A 384 -1.11 -18.93 29.80
N GLU A 385 -2.41 -19.14 30.07
CA GLU A 385 -2.91 -20.10 31.05
C GLU A 385 -2.55 -21.56 30.68
N ASP A 386 -2.50 -21.91 29.40
CA ASP A 386 -2.11 -23.27 28.95
C ASP A 386 -0.67 -23.61 29.31
N TYR A 387 0.15 -22.61 29.60
CA TYR A 387 1.55 -22.74 29.98
C TYR A 387 1.77 -22.45 31.49
N ALA A 388 0.72 -22.53 32.33
CA ALA A 388 0.79 -22.22 33.76
C ALA A 388 1.70 -23.18 34.57
N ASP A 389 1.90 -24.41 34.08
CA ASP A 389 2.78 -25.41 34.62
C ASP A 389 4.28 -25.03 34.51
N ILE A 390 4.64 -24.13 33.59
CA ILE A 390 6.01 -23.65 33.45
C ILE A 390 6.28 -22.55 34.48
N THR A 391 7.04 -22.91 35.51
CA THR A 391 7.34 -22.02 36.65
C THR A 391 8.29 -20.86 36.29
N VAL A 392 9.21 -21.07 35.32
CA VAL A 392 10.15 -20.04 34.89
C VAL A 392 9.43 -19.05 33.92
N LYS A 393 9.16 -17.86 34.43
CA LYS A 393 8.40 -16.81 33.68
C LYS A 393 8.93 -16.59 32.25
N ARG A 394 10.25 -16.56 32.06
CA ARG A 394 10.89 -16.37 30.76
C ARG A 394 10.56 -17.52 29.78
N GLU A 395 10.66 -18.75 30.22
CA GLU A 395 10.35 -19.93 29.40
C GLU A 395 8.86 -19.99 29.07
N ARG A 396 8.01 -19.69 30.05
CA ARG A 396 6.56 -19.59 29.86
C ARG A 396 6.21 -18.57 28.77
N MET A 397 6.79 -17.37 28.82
CA MET A 397 6.59 -16.33 27.80
C MET A 397 7.12 -16.75 26.43
N LYS A 398 8.26 -17.45 26.38
CA LYS A 398 8.80 -17.96 25.12
C LYS A 398 7.87 -18.98 24.47
N LYS A 399 7.30 -19.90 25.26
CA LYS A 399 6.34 -20.90 24.75
C LYS A 399 5.04 -20.24 24.24
N MET A 400 4.49 -19.31 25.02
CA MET A 400 3.28 -18.57 24.64
C MET A 400 3.50 -17.80 23.34
N LYS A 401 4.63 -17.11 23.17
CA LYS A 401 4.96 -16.38 21.93
C LYS A 401 5.18 -17.28 20.72
N ALA A 402 5.52 -18.55 20.92
CA ALA A 402 5.67 -19.55 19.88
C ALA A 402 4.36 -20.36 19.67
N ASP A 403 3.28 -19.98 20.32
CA ASP A 403 2.00 -20.66 20.19
C ASP A 403 1.30 -20.30 18.86
N PRO A 404 0.82 -21.27 18.07
CA PRO A 404 0.18 -21.03 16.77
C PRO A 404 -1.15 -20.29 16.87
N TYR A 405 -1.89 -20.39 17.99
CA TYR A 405 -3.16 -19.67 18.17
C TYR A 405 -2.94 -18.21 18.57
N TYR A 406 -1.90 -17.95 19.40
CA TYR A 406 -1.50 -16.57 19.68
C TYR A 406 -1.01 -15.86 18.40
N ASN A 407 -0.33 -16.57 17.52
CA ASN A 407 0.18 -16.07 16.26
C ASN A 407 -0.78 -16.31 15.08
N ALA A 408 -2.06 -16.63 15.34
CA ALA A 408 -3.02 -16.82 14.29
C ALA A 408 -3.10 -15.60 13.36
N LEU A 409 -3.12 -15.86 12.06
CA LEU A 409 -3.13 -14.81 11.05
C LEU A 409 -4.45 -14.03 11.13
N GLN A 410 -4.36 -12.73 11.29
CA GLN A 410 -5.52 -11.84 11.30
C GLN A 410 -5.77 -11.32 9.88
N VAL A 411 -6.97 -11.51 9.39
CA VAL A 411 -7.36 -11.20 8.02
C VAL A 411 -8.73 -10.54 7.93
N LYS A 412 -8.98 -9.90 6.80
CA LYS A 412 -10.28 -9.38 6.36
C LYS A 412 -10.63 -9.95 5.00
N TYR A 413 -11.91 -9.97 4.63
CA TYR A 413 -12.26 -10.16 3.21
C TYR A 413 -11.80 -8.96 2.40
N ALA A 414 -11.41 -9.20 1.14
CA ALA A 414 -10.76 -8.20 0.29
C ALA A 414 -11.57 -7.81 -0.97
N TYR A 415 -12.86 -8.11 -1.02
CA TYR A 415 -13.74 -7.64 -2.10
C TYR A 415 -14.11 -6.16 -1.93
N ALA A 416 -14.21 -5.72 -0.68
CA ALA A 416 -14.39 -4.33 -0.30
C ALA A 416 -13.40 -3.96 0.79
N VAL A 417 -12.72 -2.82 0.63
CA VAL A 417 -11.67 -2.35 1.54
C VAL A 417 -11.82 -0.85 1.83
N THR A 418 -11.12 -0.37 2.84
CA THR A 418 -11.00 1.08 3.06
C THR A 418 -10.03 1.70 2.08
N CYS A 419 -10.18 3.00 1.77
CA CYS A 419 -9.29 3.71 0.86
C CYS A 419 -7.81 3.63 1.28
N HIS A 420 -7.50 3.69 2.58
CA HIS A 420 -6.13 3.49 3.08
C HIS A 420 -5.56 2.11 2.70
N LYS A 421 -6.40 1.08 2.73
CA LYS A 421 -6.01 -0.27 2.32
C LYS A 421 -5.90 -0.43 0.80
N ALA A 422 -6.55 0.43 0.03
CA ALA A 422 -6.47 0.48 -1.41
C ALA A 422 -5.25 1.28 -1.92
N GLN A 423 -4.53 2.00 -1.05
CA GLN A 423 -3.32 2.73 -1.46
C GLN A 423 -2.26 1.79 -2.01
N GLY A 424 -1.56 2.23 -3.06
CA GLY A 424 -0.57 1.43 -3.78
C GLY A 424 -1.16 0.38 -4.73
N GLY A 425 -2.49 0.12 -4.67
CA GLY A 425 -3.21 -0.75 -5.58
C GLY A 425 -3.87 0.00 -6.75
N GLN A 426 -4.15 -0.73 -7.83
CA GLN A 426 -4.90 -0.24 -8.98
C GLN A 426 -5.79 -1.36 -9.50
N TRP A 427 -7.00 -1.01 -9.92
CA TRP A 427 -8.00 -1.96 -10.44
C TRP A 427 -8.67 -1.40 -11.69
N LYS A 428 -9.07 -2.28 -12.57
CA LYS A 428 -9.82 -1.91 -13.78
C LYS A 428 -11.18 -1.32 -13.42
N ASN A 429 -11.87 -1.93 -12.44
CA ASN A 429 -13.19 -1.49 -11.99
C ASN A 429 -13.15 -1.13 -10.50
N VAL A 430 -13.45 0.13 -10.17
CA VAL A 430 -13.53 0.61 -8.79
C VAL A 430 -14.94 1.08 -8.51
N PHE A 431 -15.57 0.50 -7.50
CA PHE A 431 -16.87 0.91 -6.96
C PHE A 431 -16.63 1.75 -5.72
N LEU A 432 -16.92 3.04 -5.81
CA LEU A 432 -16.62 4.00 -4.75
C LEU A 432 -17.88 4.36 -3.98
N ASP A 433 -17.91 4.01 -2.69
CA ASP A 433 -18.97 4.38 -1.77
C ASP A 433 -18.45 5.35 -0.70
N GLN A 434 -18.79 6.62 -0.83
CA GLN A 434 -18.43 7.64 0.16
C GLN A 434 -19.28 7.58 1.43
N GLY A 435 -20.40 6.82 1.43
CA GLY A 435 -21.37 6.79 2.53
C GLY A 435 -22.14 8.09 2.66
N TYR A 436 -22.82 8.24 3.79
CA TYR A 436 -23.53 9.47 4.12
C TYR A 436 -22.54 10.59 4.49
N MET A 437 -22.69 11.75 3.88
CA MET A 437 -21.84 12.93 4.07
C MET A 437 -22.61 14.02 4.81
N THR A 438 -21.98 14.60 5.81
CA THR A 438 -22.43 15.83 6.49
C THR A 438 -21.35 16.88 6.40
N ASP A 439 -21.68 18.13 6.67
CA ASP A 439 -20.72 19.25 6.63
C ASP A 439 -19.51 19.03 7.56
N GLU A 440 -19.69 18.30 8.66
CA GLU A 440 -18.61 17.96 9.61
C GLU A 440 -17.52 17.08 8.99
N TYR A 441 -17.82 16.34 7.91
CA TYR A 441 -16.86 15.53 7.18
C TYR A 441 -16.14 16.25 6.04
N LEU A 442 -16.52 17.52 5.77
CA LEU A 442 -15.87 18.34 4.76
C LEU A 442 -14.55 18.90 5.31
N THR A 443 -13.50 18.16 5.09
CA THR A 443 -12.14 18.45 5.54
C THR A 443 -11.16 18.18 4.41
N PRO A 444 -9.95 18.74 4.44
CA PRO A 444 -8.91 18.39 3.46
C PRO A 444 -8.67 16.88 3.35
N ASP A 445 -8.81 16.12 4.45
CA ASP A 445 -8.66 14.66 4.45
C ASP A 445 -9.75 13.95 3.65
N TYR A 446 -10.98 14.47 3.63
CA TYR A 446 -12.02 13.93 2.77
C TYR A 446 -11.68 14.14 1.29
N PHE A 447 -11.16 15.29 0.92
CA PHE A 447 -10.76 15.56 -0.47
C PHE A 447 -9.58 14.69 -0.89
N ARG A 448 -8.59 14.50 -0.03
CA ARG A 448 -7.48 13.57 -0.23
C ARG A 448 -7.98 12.13 -0.34
N TRP A 449 -8.93 11.75 0.52
CA TRP A 449 -9.58 10.44 0.46
C TRP A 449 -10.25 10.22 -0.90
N LEU A 450 -11.03 11.20 -1.35
CA LEU A 450 -11.75 11.14 -2.62
C LEU A 450 -10.77 11.08 -3.80
N TYR A 451 -9.76 11.95 -3.79
CA TYR A 451 -8.69 11.94 -4.79
C TYR A 451 -7.97 10.58 -4.84
N THR A 452 -7.59 10.05 -3.68
CA THR A 452 -6.91 8.75 -3.60
C THR A 452 -7.78 7.64 -4.16
N ALA A 453 -9.07 7.62 -3.80
CA ALA A 453 -10.01 6.61 -4.27
C ALA A 453 -10.24 6.67 -5.79
N PHE A 454 -10.39 7.88 -6.35
CA PHE A 454 -10.54 8.10 -7.80
C PHE A 454 -9.34 7.54 -8.57
N THR A 455 -8.15 7.81 -8.08
CA THR A 455 -6.89 7.41 -8.74
C THR A 455 -6.57 5.92 -8.65
N ARG A 456 -7.41 5.12 -7.98
CA ARG A 456 -7.28 3.64 -7.96
C ARG A 456 -7.84 2.99 -9.22
N ALA A 457 -8.76 3.65 -9.93
CA ALA A 457 -9.36 3.12 -11.15
C ALA A 457 -8.46 3.33 -12.37
N THR A 458 -8.22 2.25 -13.12
CA THR A 458 -7.50 2.28 -14.39
C THR A 458 -8.42 2.17 -15.61
N GLY A 459 -9.65 1.68 -15.42
CA GLY A 459 -10.67 1.51 -16.45
C GLY A 459 -11.94 2.29 -16.11
N THR A 460 -12.79 1.77 -15.23
CA THR A 460 -14.08 2.41 -14.90
C THR A 460 -14.21 2.68 -13.39
N LEU A 461 -14.64 3.90 -13.05
CA LEU A 461 -15.01 4.32 -11.71
C LEU A 461 -16.54 4.39 -11.61
N TYR A 462 -17.12 3.61 -10.70
CA TYR A 462 -18.54 3.61 -10.38
C TYR A 462 -18.78 4.37 -9.07
N LEU A 463 -19.56 5.45 -9.13
CA LEU A 463 -19.96 6.27 -7.97
C LEU A 463 -21.24 5.69 -7.38
N VAL A 464 -21.13 4.95 -6.28
CA VAL A 464 -22.27 4.22 -5.70
C VAL A 464 -23.09 5.13 -4.79
N ASN A 465 -24.37 5.32 -5.11
CA ASN A 465 -25.33 6.13 -4.33
C ASN A 465 -24.85 7.57 -4.05
N TYR A 466 -24.17 8.20 -5.01
CA TYR A 466 -23.79 9.61 -4.87
C TYR A 466 -25.02 10.51 -4.93
N PRO A 467 -25.08 11.59 -4.11
CA PRO A 467 -26.15 12.57 -4.17
C PRO A 467 -26.22 13.27 -5.54
N GLU A 468 -27.43 13.49 -6.07
CA GLU A 468 -27.62 14.16 -7.36
C GLU A 468 -26.99 15.57 -7.36
N GLU A 469 -27.06 16.27 -6.25
CA GLU A 469 -26.46 17.60 -6.07
C GLU A 469 -24.93 17.62 -6.24
N GLN A 470 -24.26 16.49 -6.10
CA GLN A 470 -22.82 16.36 -6.26
C GLN A 470 -22.41 16.01 -7.71
N ILE A 471 -23.37 15.60 -8.56
CA ILE A 471 -23.13 15.16 -9.93
C ILE A 471 -23.42 16.28 -10.93
N VAL A 472 -22.52 16.47 -11.91
CA VAL A 472 -22.66 17.48 -12.98
C VAL A 472 -22.26 16.93 -14.35
#